data_6f61e423b57f34595e942d67b1bac9ba
#
_entry.id   6f61e423b57f34595e942d67b1bac9ba
#
_cell.length_a   1.000
_cell.length_b   1.000
_cell.length_c   1.000
_cell.angle_alpha   90.00
_cell.angle_beta   90.00
_cell.angle_gamma   90.00
#
_symmetry.space_group_name_H-M   'P 1'
#
loop_
_entity.id
_entity.type
_entity.pdbx_description
1 polymer ?
#
loop_
_entity_poly.entity_id
_entity_poly.type
_entity_poly.pdbx_seq_one_letter_code
_entity_poly.pdbx_strand_id
1 'polypeptide(L)'
;MTDNQRFSAHEGPSPAPATVSVTIYHNPACGTSRNVLALIRNTGIEPTVVEYLKTPPDRATLLDLLQRMPARPRDVLREKGTPYAELGLGSSQFTDEQLIEAMLAHPILLNRPIVVTPWGVKLCRPSETVLDILPLAQKGSFAKEDGERVVDENGKNIQYLRRKDT
;
A
#
# COMPACT_ATOMS: atom_id res chain seq x y z
N MET A 1 15.58 -44.01 48.57
CA MET A 1 14.73 -44.21 47.38
C MET A 1 14.22 -42.87 46.96
N THR A 2 14.92 -42.23 46.04
CA THR A 2 14.57 -40.92 45.48
C THR A 2 14.03 -41.14 44.07
N ASP A 3 12.72 -40.95 43.96
CA ASP A 3 12.02 -41.09 42.71
C ASP A 3 12.15 -39.76 41.96
N ASN A 4 12.99 -39.77 40.94
CA ASN A 4 13.27 -38.58 40.12
C ASN A 4 12.30 -38.57 38.91
N GLN A 5 11.11 -38.03 39.12
CA GLN A 5 10.17 -37.80 38.01
C GLN A 5 10.66 -36.63 37.16
N ARG A 6 11.29 -36.95 36.02
CA ARG A 6 11.52 -36.01 34.94
C ARG A 6 10.19 -35.58 34.35
N PHE A 7 9.81 -34.33 34.61
CA PHE A 7 8.77 -33.67 33.85
C PHE A 7 9.28 -33.42 32.42
N SER A 8 8.84 -34.23 31.51
CA SER A 8 8.97 -33.96 30.08
C SER A 8 8.04 -32.77 29.76
N ALA A 9 8.62 -31.61 29.59
CA ALA A 9 7.90 -30.49 29.00
C ALA A 9 7.57 -30.86 27.56
N HIS A 10 6.31 -31.18 27.28
CA HIS A 10 5.81 -31.21 25.93
C HIS A 10 5.76 -29.77 25.45
N GLU A 11 6.79 -29.35 24.74
CA GLU A 11 6.70 -28.16 23.90
C GLU A 11 5.67 -28.51 22.80
N GLY A 12 4.49 -27.94 22.93
CA GLY A 12 3.50 -27.92 21.86
C GLY A 12 4.10 -27.23 20.62
N PRO A 13 3.58 -27.52 19.42
CA PRO A 13 4.07 -26.88 18.21
C PRO A 13 4.01 -25.36 18.39
N SER A 14 5.14 -24.69 18.12
CA SER A 14 5.20 -23.23 18.09
C SER A 14 4.08 -22.70 17.20
N PRO A 15 3.34 -21.66 17.63
CA PRO A 15 2.32 -21.07 16.76
C PRO A 15 2.98 -20.68 15.44
N ALA A 16 2.33 -21.00 14.32
CA ALA A 16 2.78 -20.58 13.01
C ALA A 16 3.02 -19.05 13.03
N PRO A 17 4.09 -18.53 12.41
CA PRO A 17 4.31 -17.09 12.38
C PRO A 17 3.06 -16.40 11.85
N ALA A 18 2.60 -15.36 12.56
CA ALA A 18 1.43 -14.59 12.16
C ALA A 18 1.60 -14.17 10.69
N THR A 19 0.66 -14.56 9.83
CA THR A 19 0.69 -14.23 8.42
C THR A 19 0.57 -12.71 8.29
N VAL A 20 1.59 -12.06 7.73
CA VAL A 20 1.57 -10.63 7.48
C VAL A 20 0.57 -10.34 6.37
N SER A 21 -0.49 -9.61 6.70
CA SER A 21 -1.53 -9.22 5.74
C SER A 21 -1.20 -7.87 5.12
N VAL A 22 -1.12 -7.85 3.79
CA VAL A 22 -0.97 -6.65 2.98
C VAL A 22 -2.05 -6.64 1.92
N THR A 23 -2.73 -5.51 1.75
CA THR A 23 -3.73 -5.30 0.69
C THR A 23 -3.28 -4.14 -0.20
N ILE A 24 -3.43 -4.30 -1.50
CA ILE A 24 -3.18 -3.23 -2.48
C ILE A 24 -4.46 -2.97 -3.29
N TYR A 25 -4.89 -1.72 -3.30
CA TYR A 25 -5.92 -1.21 -4.21
C TYR A 25 -5.21 -0.82 -5.51
N HIS A 26 -5.37 -1.67 -6.51
CA HIS A 26 -4.51 -1.79 -7.67
C HIS A 26 -5.23 -1.42 -8.96
N ASN A 27 -4.50 -0.74 -9.85
CA ASN A 27 -4.89 -0.58 -11.25
C ASN A 27 -3.81 -1.22 -12.14
N PRO A 28 -4.08 -2.34 -12.80
CA PRO A 28 -3.08 -3.03 -13.63
C PRO A 28 -2.62 -2.22 -14.85
N ALA A 29 -3.38 -1.22 -15.28
CA ALA A 29 -2.98 -0.30 -16.36
C ALA A 29 -2.01 0.80 -15.91
N CYS A 30 -1.78 0.96 -14.60
CA CYS A 30 -0.91 1.99 -14.03
C CYS A 30 0.48 1.44 -13.71
N GLY A 31 1.53 2.00 -14.34
CA GLY A 31 2.93 1.60 -14.10
C GLY A 31 3.36 1.76 -12.63
N THR A 32 2.98 2.85 -11.97
CA THR A 32 3.25 3.04 -10.54
C THR A 32 2.61 1.94 -9.71
N SER A 33 1.38 1.57 -10.01
CA SER A 33 0.65 0.51 -9.31
C SER A 33 1.30 -0.86 -9.52
N ARG A 34 1.77 -1.17 -10.74
CA ARG A 34 2.52 -2.41 -11.03
C ARG A 34 3.87 -2.45 -10.29
N ASN A 35 4.60 -1.35 -10.27
CA ASN A 35 5.87 -1.25 -9.54
C ASN A 35 5.67 -1.46 -8.03
N VAL A 36 4.63 -0.90 -7.43
CA VAL A 36 4.32 -1.10 -6.01
C VAL A 36 3.99 -2.57 -5.72
N LEU A 37 3.16 -3.20 -6.56
CA LEU A 37 2.83 -4.61 -6.41
C LEU A 37 4.09 -5.49 -6.48
N ALA A 38 5.00 -5.20 -7.40
CA ALA A 38 6.27 -5.91 -7.52
C ALA A 38 7.19 -5.70 -6.30
N LEU A 39 7.24 -4.48 -5.74
CA LEU A 39 7.99 -4.18 -4.50
C LEU A 39 7.43 -4.95 -3.30
N ILE A 40 6.12 -5.07 -3.17
CA ILE A 40 5.49 -5.89 -2.13
C ILE A 40 5.92 -7.35 -2.28
N ARG A 41 5.80 -7.91 -3.49
CA ARG A 41 6.19 -9.29 -3.78
C ARG A 41 7.67 -9.56 -3.59
N ASN A 42 8.53 -8.57 -3.79
CA ASN A 42 9.96 -8.67 -3.55
C ASN A 42 10.33 -8.82 -2.06
N THR A 43 9.41 -8.60 -1.14
CA THR A 43 9.54 -8.98 0.28
C THR A 43 9.21 -10.45 0.55
N GLY A 44 8.65 -11.16 -0.41
CA GLY A 44 8.09 -12.50 -0.26
C GLY A 44 6.62 -12.52 0.19
N ILE A 45 6.01 -11.36 0.41
CA ILE A 45 4.59 -11.24 0.72
C ILE A 45 3.79 -11.32 -0.58
N GLU A 46 2.77 -12.20 -0.62
CA GLU A 46 1.73 -12.14 -1.64
C GLU A 46 0.55 -11.33 -1.09
N PRO A 47 0.31 -10.11 -1.60
CA PRO A 47 -0.75 -9.28 -1.08
C PRO A 47 -2.12 -9.72 -1.58
N THR A 48 -3.18 -9.29 -0.88
CA THR A 48 -4.52 -9.27 -1.45
C THR A 48 -4.59 -8.14 -2.46
N VAL A 49 -4.84 -8.48 -3.71
CA VAL A 49 -4.95 -7.51 -4.82
C VAL A 49 -6.41 -7.17 -5.06
N VAL A 50 -6.78 -5.93 -4.85
CA VAL A 50 -8.12 -5.42 -5.15
C VAL A 50 -8.03 -4.54 -6.39
N GLU A 51 -8.50 -5.02 -7.52
CA GLU A 51 -8.67 -4.21 -8.73
C GLU A 51 -9.88 -3.28 -8.54
N TYR A 52 -9.66 -2.14 -7.93
CA TYR A 52 -10.72 -1.27 -7.41
C TYR A 52 -11.63 -0.66 -8.49
N LEU A 53 -11.22 -0.66 -9.76
CA LEU A 53 -12.10 -0.25 -10.87
C LEU A 53 -13.15 -1.32 -11.23
N LYS A 54 -12.85 -2.59 -10.92
CA LYS A 54 -13.79 -3.72 -11.09
C LYS A 54 -14.58 -3.99 -9.83
N THR A 55 -13.93 -3.84 -8.67
CA THR A 55 -14.51 -4.04 -7.35
C THR A 55 -14.26 -2.78 -6.51
N PRO A 56 -15.03 -1.71 -6.72
CA PRO A 56 -14.84 -0.45 -6.01
C PRO A 56 -15.02 -0.62 -4.50
N PRO A 57 -14.25 0.11 -3.69
CA PRO A 57 -14.52 0.13 -2.25
C PRO A 57 -15.90 0.74 -1.98
N ASP A 58 -16.62 0.16 -1.05
CA ASP A 58 -17.83 0.77 -0.54
C ASP A 58 -17.51 1.99 0.34
N ARG A 59 -18.56 2.71 0.76
CA ARG A 59 -18.40 3.91 1.58
C ARG A 59 -17.63 3.64 2.86
N ALA A 60 -17.97 2.58 3.58
CA ALA A 60 -17.33 2.24 4.86
C ALA A 60 -15.84 1.96 4.67
N THR A 61 -15.48 1.20 3.63
CA THR A 61 -14.09 0.89 3.28
C THR A 61 -13.32 2.15 2.88
N LEU A 62 -13.91 3.00 2.04
CA LEU A 62 -13.25 4.25 1.62
C LEU A 62 -13.01 5.19 2.81
N LEU A 63 -13.98 5.33 3.70
CA LEU A 63 -13.83 6.14 4.91
C LEU A 63 -12.74 5.59 5.84
N ASP A 64 -12.67 4.27 6.02
CA ASP A 64 -11.62 3.62 6.82
C ASP A 64 -10.23 3.89 6.21
N LEU A 65 -10.08 3.73 4.91
CA LEU A 65 -8.83 4.04 4.22
C LEU A 65 -8.39 5.49 4.44
N LEU A 66 -9.31 6.43 4.22
CA LEU A 66 -9.02 7.87 4.38
C LEU A 66 -8.70 8.24 5.83
N GLN A 67 -9.39 7.64 6.81
CA GLN A 67 -9.15 7.89 8.22
C GLN A 67 -7.77 7.38 8.67
N ARG A 68 -7.32 6.28 8.10
CA ARG A 68 -6.04 5.64 8.44
C ARG A 68 -4.85 6.22 7.67
N MET A 69 -5.09 6.96 6.60
CA MET A 69 -4.05 7.69 5.87
C MET A 69 -3.83 9.08 6.48
N PRO A 70 -2.59 9.58 6.56
CA PRO A 70 -2.32 10.97 6.90
C PRO A 70 -2.60 11.89 5.69
N ALA A 71 -3.79 11.79 5.11
CA ALA A 71 -4.19 12.48 3.90
C ALA A 71 -5.68 12.86 3.97
N ARG A 72 -6.03 13.97 3.35
CA ARG A 72 -7.43 14.39 3.19
C ARG A 72 -8.01 13.81 1.89
N PRO A 73 -9.34 13.75 1.74
CA PRO A 73 -9.97 13.30 0.50
C PRO A 73 -9.40 13.99 -0.75
N ARG A 74 -9.14 15.28 -0.69
CA ARG A 74 -8.56 16.05 -1.81
C ARG A 74 -7.18 15.53 -2.24
N ASP A 75 -6.37 15.07 -1.30
CA ASP A 75 -4.99 14.62 -1.54
C ASP A 75 -4.93 13.27 -2.27
N VAL A 76 -6.02 12.53 -2.30
CA VAL A 76 -6.12 11.21 -2.96
C VAL A 76 -6.93 11.25 -4.26
N LEU A 77 -7.32 12.42 -4.73
CA LEU A 77 -8.00 12.59 -6.01
C LEU A 77 -7.02 12.52 -7.18
N ARG A 78 -7.41 11.81 -8.21
CA ARG A 78 -6.72 11.78 -9.50
C ARG A 78 -7.41 12.71 -10.48
N GLU A 79 -6.64 13.58 -11.10
CA GLU A 79 -7.13 14.54 -12.10
C GLU A 79 -7.06 13.96 -13.52
N LYS A 80 -5.89 13.52 -13.93
CA LYS A 80 -5.60 13.11 -15.31
C LYS A 80 -6.38 11.85 -15.72
N GLY A 81 -7.12 11.95 -16.80
CA GLY A 81 -7.89 10.82 -17.36
C GLY A 81 -9.12 10.45 -16.55
N THR A 82 -9.68 11.41 -15.82
CA THR A 82 -10.86 11.24 -14.98
C THR A 82 -11.86 12.38 -15.22
N PRO A 83 -13.10 12.29 -14.72
CA PRO A 83 -14.06 13.38 -14.81
C PRO A 83 -13.80 14.55 -13.83
N TYR A 84 -12.61 14.64 -13.26
CA TYR A 84 -12.24 15.68 -12.28
C TYR A 84 -12.54 17.09 -12.77
N ALA A 85 -12.05 17.44 -13.96
CA ALA A 85 -12.27 18.76 -14.55
C ALA A 85 -13.72 19.03 -14.92
N GLU A 86 -14.40 18.04 -15.51
CA GLU A 86 -15.80 18.14 -15.93
C GLU A 86 -16.75 18.33 -14.73
N LEU A 87 -16.44 17.69 -13.61
CA LEU A 87 -17.19 17.81 -12.37
C LEU A 87 -16.80 19.05 -11.55
N GLY A 88 -15.79 19.81 -12.00
CA GLY A 88 -15.31 21.01 -11.31
C GLY A 88 -14.68 20.75 -9.94
N LEU A 89 -14.13 19.56 -9.71
CA LEU A 89 -13.61 19.13 -8.40
C LEU A 89 -12.38 19.92 -7.93
N GLY A 90 -11.76 20.71 -8.82
CA GLY A 90 -10.67 21.64 -8.47
C GLY A 90 -11.12 22.82 -7.63
N SER A 91 -12.43 23.11 -7.57
CA SER A 91 -12.96 24.19 -6.75
C SER A 91 -12.77 23.92 -5.26
N SER A 92 -12.31 24.95 -4.52
CA SER A 92 -12.18 24.90 -3.07
C SER A 92 -13.53 24.84 -2.32
N GLN A 93 -14.64 25.04 -3.04
CA GLN A 93 -16.00 25.00 -2.47
C GLN A 93 -16.46 23.56 -2.16
N PHE A 94 -15.85 22.53 -2.76
CA PHE A 94 -16.18 21.15 -2.46
C PHE A 94 -15.72 20.78 -1.05
N THR A 95 -16.67 20.27 -0.25
CA THR A 95 -16.37 19.69 1.06
C THR A 95 -15.72 18.33 0.92
N ASP A 96 -15.06 17.86 1.96
CA ASP A 96 -14.49 16.49 2.00
C ASP A 96 -15.58 15.43 1.74
N GLU A 97 -16.77 15.61 2.30
CA GLU A 97 -17.91 14.71 2.07
C GLU A 97 -18.33 14.69 0.59
N GLN A 98 -18.39 15.82 -0.07
CA GLN A 98 -18.70 15.89 -1.50
C GLN A 98 -17.64 15.23 -2.37
N LEU A 99 -16.35 15.32 -1.98
CA LEU A 99 -15.26 14.64 -2.68
C LEU A 99 -15.34 13.13 -2.48
N ILE A 100 -15.71 12.66 -1.29
CA ILE A 100 -15.96 11.25 -1.01
C ILE A 100 -17.11 10.72 -1.89
N GLU A 101 -18.22 11.44 -1.96
CA GLU A 101 -19.36 11.08 -2.82
C GLU A 101 -18.94 10.99 -4.30
N ALA A 102 -18.11 11.93 -4.78
CA ALA A 102 -17.58 11.89 -6.13
C ALA A 102 -16.73 10.64 -6.39
N MET A 103 -15.86 10.26 -5.45
CA MET A 103 -15.03 9.05 -5.56
C MET A 103 -15.87 7.76 -5.54
N LEU A 104 -16.95 7.73 -4.78
CA LEU A 104 -17.88 6.59 -4.75
C LEU A 104 -18.66 6.46 -6.07
N ALA A 105 -19.08 7.60 -6.62
CA ALA A 105 -19.77 7.64 -7.92
C ALA A 105 -18.84 7.34 -9.10
N HIS A 106 -17.59 7.75 -9.01
CA HIS A 106 -16.56 7.59 -10.04
C HIS A 106 -15.26 7.03 -9.43
N PRO A 107 -15.14 5.72 -9.25
CA PRO A 107 -13.97 5.10 -8.62
C PRO A 107 -12.63 5.45 -9.26
N ILE A 108 -12.62 5.80 -10.56
CA ILE A 108 -11.41 6.24 -11.27
C ILE A 108 -10.81 7.53 -10.70
N LEU A 109 -11.60 8.31 -9.95
CA LEU A 109 -11.12 9.49 -9.22
C LEU A 109 -10.19 9.14 -8.06
N LEU A 110 -10.27 7.91 -7.54
CA LEU A 110 -9.36 7.47 -6.50
C LEU A 110 -7.97 7.26 -7.08
N ASN A 111 -6.99 7.98 -6.56
CA ASN A 111 -5.60 7.81 -6.97
C ASN A 111 -5.05 6.46 -6.47
N ARG A 112 -3.99 5.97 -7.09
CA ARG A 112 -3.51 4.59 -6.91
C ARG A 112 -1.99 4.50 -6.99
N PRO A 113 -1.43 3.42 -6.41
CA PRO A 113 -2.10 2.43 -5.56
C PRO A 113 -2.21 2.91 -4.12
N ILE A 114 -3.23 2.44 -3.42
CA ILE A 114 -3.32 2.54 -1.97
C ILE A 114 -2.94 1.19 -1.38
N VAL A 115 -2.03 1.19 -0.41
CA VAL A 115 -1.55 -0.02 0.25
C VAL A 115 -1.89 0.02 1.72
N VAL A 116 -2.43 -1.10 2.22
CA VAL A 116 -2.77 -1.32 3.62
C VAL A 116 -1.83 -2.38 4.18
N THR A 117 -1.12 -2.05 5.25
CA THR A 117 -0.26 -2.98 5.99
C THR A 117 -0.56 -2.88 7.48
N PRO A 118 -0.01 -3.78 8.33
CA PRO A 118 -0.10 -3.61 9.79
C PRO A 118 0.51 -2.30 10.30
N TRP A 119 1.40 -1.67 9.53
CA TRP A 119 2.08 -0.44 9.90
C TRP A 119 1.41 0.84 9.39
N GLY A 120 0.40 0.71 8.56
CA GLY A 120 -0.35 1.87 8.10
C GLY A 120 -1.00 1.71 6.74
N VAL A 121 -1.60 2.79 6.29
CA VAL A 121 -2.26 2.93 4.98
C VAL A 121 -1.62 4.11 4.25
N LYS A 122 -1.28 3.91 2.97
CA LYS A 122 -0.59 4.94 2.20
C LYS A 122 -0.95 4.89 0.73
N LEU A 123 -1.16 6.08 0.15
CA LEU A 123 -1.10 6.26 -1.31
C LEU A 123 0.37 6.26 -1.73
N CYS A 124 0.79 5.21 -2.44
CA CYS A 124 2.20 4.98 -2.76
C CYS A 124 2.57 5.60 -4.11
N ARG A 125 2.78 6.88 -4.11
CA ARG A 125 3.26 7.66 -5.24
C ARG A 125 4.30 8.68 -4.76
N PRO A 126 5.57 8.57 -5.22
CA PRO A 126 6.13 7.54 -6.11
C PRO A 126 6.13 6.13 -5.49
N SER A 127 6.35 5.10 -6.33
CA SER A 127 6.20 3.69 -5.92
C SER A 127 7.07 3.27 -4.75
N GLU A 128 8.30 3.77 -4.64
CA GLU A 128 9.24 3.47 -3.54
C GLU A 128 8.75 3.91 -2.16
N THR A 129 7.73 4.76 -2.08
CA THR A 129 7.16 5.16 -0.78
C THR A 129 6.44 4.01 -0.07
N VAL A 130 6.11 2.92 -0.77
CA VAL A 130 5.59 1.71 -0.14
C VAL A 130 6.59 1.09 0.84
N LEU A 131 7.89 1.30 0.62
CA LEU A 131 8.95 0.78 1.51
C LEU A 131 8.81 1.30 2.95
N ASP A 132 8.22 2.48 3.13
CA ASP A 132 8.02 3.09 4.45
C ASP A 132 7.03 2.32 5.34
N ILE A 133 6.13 1.54 4.74
CA ILE A 133 5.07 0.81 5.45
C ILE A 133 5.14 -0.71 5.28
N LEU A 134 6.12 -1.23 4.55
CA LEU A 134 6.28 -2.68 4.41
C LEU A 134 6.89 -3.28 5.67
N PRO A 135 6.27 -4.32 6.26
CA PRO A 135 6.73 -4.93 7.50
C PRO A 135 7.91 -5.89 7.33
N LEU A 136 8.26 -6.25 6.10
CA LEU A 136 9.38 -7.12 5.79
C LEU A 136 10.37 -6.42 4.86
N ALA A 137 11.64 -6.79 4.99
CA ALA A 137 12.72 -6.31 4.13
C ALA A 137 12.59 -6.83 2.70
N GLN A 138 13.10 -6.05 1.75
CA GLN A 138 13.27 -6.49 0.37
C GLN A 138 14.28 -7.65 0.31
N LYS A 139 13.96 -8.70 -0.45
CA LYS A 139 14.83 -9.89 -0.57
C LYS A 139 15.99 -9.72 -1.54
N GLY A 140 15.94 -8.70 -2.38
CA GLY A 140 16.99 -8.44 -3.37
C GLY A 140 16.81 -7.06 -3.98
N SER A 141 17.68 -6.74 -4.94
CA SER A 141 17.61 -5.49 -5.69
C SER A 141 16.30 -5.38 -6.46
N PHE A 142 15.86 -4.14 -6.68
CA PHE A 142 14.64 -3.86 -7.43
C PHE A 142 14.84 -2.64 -8.34
N ALA A 143 14.39 -2.77 -9.57
CA ALA A 143 14.26 -1.67 -10.51
C ALA A 143 12.82 -1.57 -11.00
N LYS A 144 12.36 -0.34 -11.20
CA LYS A 144 11.05 -0.06 -11.82
C LYS A 144 11.03 -0.50 -13.28
N GLU A 145 9.84 -0.53 -13.88
CA GLU A 145 9.67 -0.90 -15.30
C GLU A 145 10.46 0.00 -16.26
N ASP A 146 10.68 1.26 -15.89
CA ASP A 146 11.51 2.21 -16.67
C ASP A 146 13.03 2.03 -16.48
N GLY A 147 13.44 1.06 -15.67
CA GLY A 147 14.83 0.76 -15.36
C GLY A 147 15.41 1.54 -14.18
N GLU A 148 14.66 2.45 -13.56
CA GLU A 148 15.13 3.17 -12.37
C GLU A 148 15.33 2.22 -11.20
N ARG A 149 16.56 2.13 -10.70
CA ARG A 149 16.87 1.30 -9.53
C ARG A 149 16.38 1.99 -8.27
N VAL A 150 15.67 1.22 -7.45
CA VAL A 150 15.05 1.69 -6.20
C VAL A 150 15.65 1.00 -4.97
N VAL A 151 15.99 -0.28 -5.10
CA VAL A 151 16.54 -1.11 -4.03
C VAL A 151 17.85 -1.73 -4.49
N ASP A 152 18.88 -1.66 -3.64
CA ASP A 152 20.18 -2.29 -3.90
C ASP A 152 20.18 -3.80 -3.58
N GLU A 153 21.32 -4.45 -3.80
CA GLU A 153 21.51 -5.88 -3.58
C GLU A 153 21.34 -6.28 -2.10
N ASN A 154 21.45 -5.32 -1.18
CA ASN A 154 21.29 -5.51 0.26
C ASN A 154 19.85 -5.22 0.73
N GLY A 155 18.94 -4.94 -0.19
CA GLY A 155 17.55 -4.60 0.14
C GLY A 155 17.34 -3.17 0.64
N LYS A 156 18.31 -2.28 0.47
CA LYS A 156 18.23 -0.88 0.92
C LYS A 156 17.64 0.02 -0.15
N ASN A 157 16.82 0.97 0.29
CA ASN A 157 16.25 2.00 -0.57
C ASN A 157 17.32 3.00 -1.01
N ILE A 158 17.68 2.96 -2.31
CA ILE A 158 18.71 3.82 -2.89
C ILE A 158 18.24 5.28 -3.01
N GLN A 159 16.95 5.52 -3.17
CA GLN A 159 16.38 6.86 -3.33
C GLN A 159 16.53 7.71 -2.06
N TYR A 160 16.54 7.06 -0.90
CA TYR A 160 16.76 7.73 0.37
C TYR A 160 18.18 8.30 0.49
N LEU A 161 19.17 7.62 -0.07
CA LEU A 161 20.57 8.06 -0.05
C LEU A 161 20.79 9.30 -0.92
N ARG A 162 20.13 9.36 -2.09
CA ARG A 162 20.22 10.51 -3.01
C ARG A 162 19.63 11.81 -2.44
N ARG A 163 18.67 11.72 -1.52
CA ARG A 163 18.04 12.89 -0.89
C ARG A 163 18.89 13.50 0.24
N LYS A 164 19.88 12.79 0.75
CA LYS A 164 20.81 13.30 1.79
C LYS A 164 22.01 14.03 1.24
N ASP A 165 22.29 13.89 -0.05
CA ASP A 165 23.45 14.50 -0.72
C ASP A 165 23.10 15.79 -1.48
N THR A 166 21.89 16.32 -1.28
CA THR A 166 21.43 17.64 -1.74
C THR A 166 21.04 18.47 -0.56
#